data_d45f4fa8e7b275faa1dce1ee9262fd29
#
_entry.id   d45f4fa8e7b275faa1dce1ee9262fd29
#
_cell.length_a   1.000
_cell.length_b   1.000
_cell.length_c   1.000
_cell.angle_alpha   90.00
_cell.angle_beta   90.00
_cell.angle_gamma   90.00
#
_symmetry.space_group_name_H-M   'P 1'
#
loop_
_entity.id
_entity.type
_entity.pdbx_description
1 polymer ?
#
loop_
_entity_poly.entity_id
_entity_poly.type
_entity_poly.pdbx_seq_one_letter_code
_entity_poly.pdbx_strand_id
1 'polypeptide(L)'
;MDKISRRSAAAASDLRHAWHPFTDQAEWEKSDPLVISRGEGVWLFDENNERYLDANSSIWTNIHGHCQPDIVAAIQAQAARLCHSSFLGFTNDRASELAEKLCAFFPNELTRCFFSDDGSTALEVALKMSLQWNQQTGREKRSGIIAFAHAYHGDTLGASSIGGVTRFIKGYGQAGLQTYRVDSMVDLRALPEVVLRTASAVVIEPLIQGVNQMRPWLAGMLAELRAWSREQGIHLILDEVMTGFGRSGEMFACQKEGVVPDFLCLAKGLTGGTTPLAATLTREEIYEGFKGSENTFYYGHSYTGNPLGCAAALANLAVFEKSGIVGEVEQKGERIERALRALPGIISIRRVGLMIGFDVAPGTGRIFCAQLRENGVLTRPILDTIVIMPPLVISDEEIAFLLMAIKRAAGAELE
;
A
#
# COMPACT_ATOMS: atom_id res chain seq x y z
N MET A 1 -31.87 -28.39 5.99
CA MET A 1 -32.26 -27.06 6.46
C MET A 1 -31.35 -26.08 5.77
N ASP A 2 -31.92 -25.22 4.95
CA ASP A 2 -31.19 -24.31 4.07
C ASP A 2 -30.27 -23.36 4.85
N LYS A 3 -28.98 -23.34 4.52
CA LYS A 3 -28.00 -22.37 5.07
C LYS A 3 -28.45 -20.91 4.89
N ILE A 4 -29.35 -20.65 3.93
CA ILE A 4 -29.90 -19.34 3.60
C ILE A 4 -30.79 -18.76 4.72
N SER A 5 -31.38 -19.59 5.58
CA SER A 5 -32.32 -19.14 6.63
C SER A 5 -31.63 -18.58 7.90
N ARG A 6 -30.29 -18.54 7.96
CA ARG A 6 -29.53 -18.12 9.15
C ARG A 6 -28.66 -16.87 8.94
N ARG A 7 -28.72 -16.25 7.76
CA ARG A 7 -27.93 -15.03 7.50
C ARG A 7 -28.43 -13.88 8.35
N SER A 8 -27.51 -13.09 8.91
CA SER A 8 -27.86 -11.87 9.63
C SER A 8 -28.48 -10.82 8.70
N ALA A 9 -29.15 -9.84 9.29
CA ALA A 9 -29.72 -8.73 8.53
C ALA A 9 -28.65 -7.94 7.75
N ALA A 10 -27.44 -7.81 8.33
CA ALA A 10 -26.30 -7.16 7.69
C ALA A 10 -25.82 -7.94 6.47
N ALA A 11 -25.58 -9.26 6.61
CA ALA A 11 -25.17 -10.13 5.49
C ALA A 11 -26.23 -10.17 4.38
N ALA A 12 -27.54 -10.21 4.73
CA ALA A 12 -28.63 -10.19 3.75
C ALA A 12 -28.74 -8.85 3.02
N SER A 13 -28.45 -7.73 3.67
CA SER A 13 -28.42 -6.39 3.06
C SER A 13 -27.24 -6.23 2.13
N ASP A 14 -26.07 -6.68 2.58
CA ASP A 14 -24.82 -6.65 1.80
C ASP A 14 -24.97 -7.38 0.47
N LEU A 15 -25.42 -8.64 0.49
CA LEU A 15 -25.62 -9.46 -0.70
C LEU A 15 -26.61 -8.87 -1.72
N ARG A 16 -27.50 -7.98 -1.29
CA ARG A 16 -28.51 -7.35 -2.17
C ARG A 16 -28.07 -5.99 -2.72
N HIS A 17 -27.21 -5.27 -2.00
CA HIS A 17 -26.99 -3.85 -2.28
C HIS A 17 -25.52 -3.46 -2.40
N ALA A 18 -24.57 -4.23 -1.86
CA ALA A 18 -23.16 -3.89 -1.91
C ALA A 18 -22.46 -4.55 -3.12
N TRP A 19 -21.64 -3.77 -3.82
CA TRP A 19 -20.76 -4.29 -4.88
C TRP A 19 -19.35 -4.43 -4.34
N HIS A 20 -18.88 -5.66 -4.18
CA HIS A 20 -17.55 -5.93 -3.63
C HIS A 20 -16.44 -5.77 -4.67
N PRO A 21 -15.32 -5.06 -4.32
CA PRO A 21 -14.18 -4.91 -5.20
C PRO A 21 -13.45 -6.25 -5.38
N PHE A 22 -12.87 -6.49 -6.56
CA PHE A 22 -12.08 -7.69 -6.90
C PHE A 22 -12.78 -9.03 -6.64
N THR A 23 -14.10 -9.07 -6.70
CA THR A 23 -14.92 -10.20 -6.30
C THR A 23 -15.78 -10.68 -7.46
N ASP A 24 -15.85 -12.00 -7.68
CA ASP A 24 -16.87 -12.60 -8.53
C ASP A 24 -18.22 -12.49 -7.81
N GLN A 25 -19.10 -11.64 -8.32
CA GLN A 25 -20.37 -11.35 -7.66
C GLN A 25 -21.30 -12.58 -7.62
N ALA A 26 -21.25 -13.44 -8.65
CA ALA A 26 -22.07 -14.66 -8.66
C ALA A 26 -21.61 -15.69 -7.59
N GLU A 27 -20.31 -15.75 -7.29
CA GLU A 27 -19.80 -16.53 -6.16
C GLU A 27 -20.14 -15.86 -4.83
N TRP A 28 -20.04 -14.53 -4.75
CA TRP A 28 -20.35 -13.77 -3.54
C TRP A 28 -21.81 -13.92 -3.11
N GLU A 29 -22.75 -13.82 -4.02
CA GLU A 29 -24.19 -14.01 -3.75
C GLU A 29 -24.53 -15.38 -3.13
N LYS A 30 -23.74 -16.41 -3.42
CA LYS A 30 -23.88 -17.76 -2.87
C LYS A 30 -23.13 -17.97 -1.56
N SER A 31 -22.26 -17.02 -1.19
CA SER A 31 -21.42 -17.13 -0.01
C SER A 31 -22.19 -16.89 1.30
N ASP A 32 -21.55 -17.16 2.40
CA ASP A 32 -21.95 -16.75 3.74
C ASP A 32 -20.96 -15.70 4.23
N PRO A 33 -21.26 -14.39 4.04
CA PRO A 33 -20.33 -13.31 4.34
C PRO A 33 -19.98 -13.26 5.83
N LEU A 34 -18.70 -13.11 6.13
CA LEU A 34 -18.24 -12.81 7.49
C LEU A 34 -18.49 -11.32 7.78
N VAL A 35 -19.40 -11.04 8.69
CA VAL A 35 -19.74 -9.68 9.09
C VAL A 35 -18.84 -9.26 10.26
N ILE A 36 -17.83 -8.42 9.97
CA ILE A 36 -16.94 -7.87 11.00
C ILE A 36 -17.64 -6.70 11.69
N SER A 37 -17.70 -6.75 13.02
CA SER A 37 -18.41 -5.77 13.85
C SER A 37 -17.50 -4.94 14.76
N ARG A 38 -16.31 -5.47 15.12
CA ARG A 38 -15.38 -4.82 16.05
C ARG A 38 -13.94 -5.21 15.73
N GLY A 39 -13.00 -4.34 16.10
CA GLY A 39 -11.55 -4.60 16.04
C GLY A 39 -10.85 -4.14 17.30
N GLU A 40 -9.78 -4.84 17.71
CA GLU A 40 -8.96 -4.52 18.87
C GLU A 40 -7.57 -5.14 18.73
N GLY A 41 -6.50 -4.34 18.78
CA GLY A 41 -5.16 -4.82 18.55
C GLY A 41 -5.05 -5.50 17.17
N VAL A 42 -4.52 -6.72 17.10
CA VAL A 42 -4.43 -7.48 15.85
C VAL A 42 -5.69 -8.29 15.53
N TRP A 43 -6.74 -8.16 16.34
CA TRP A 43 -7.93 -8.99 16.28
C TRP A 43 -9.13 -8.27 15.66
N LEU A 44 -9.82 -8.97 14.78
CA LEU A 44 -11.15 -8.63 14.29
C LEU A 44 -12.16 -9.57 14.91
N PHE A 45 -13.38 -9.07 15.15
CA PHE A 45 -14.47 -9.84 15.73
C PHE A 45 -15.69 -9.76 14.82
N ASP A 46 -16.32 -10.89 14.58
CA ASP A 46 -17.56 -10.94 13.84
C ASP A 46 -18.78 -10.55 14.71
N GLU A 47 -19.95 -10.57 14.11
CA GLU A 47 -21.22 -10.28 14.78
C GLU A 47 -21.60 -11.29 15.87
N ASN A 48 -21.00 -12.49 15.88
CA ASN A 48 -21.17 -13.52 16.88
C ASN A 48 -20.09 -13.43 17.99
N ASN A 49 -19.22 -12.40 17.92
CA ASN A 49 -18.08 -12.20 18.82
C ASN A 49 -16.99 -13.28 18.69
N GLU A 50 -16.97 -14.04 17.59
CA GLU A 50 -15.82 -14.88 17.24
C GLU A 50 -14.66 -14.02 16.78
N ARG A 51 -13.45 -14.35 17.23
CA ARG A 51 -12.27 -13.54 16.94
C ARG A 51 -11.38 -14.15 15.87
N TYR A 52 -10.79 -13.27 15.08
CA TYR A 52 -9.88 -13.63 14.00
C TYR A 52 -8.65 -12.74 14.05
N LEU A 53 -7.44 -13.32 13.99
CA LEU A 53 -6.20 -12.57 13.83
C LEU A 53 -6.14 -12.02 12.41
N ASP A 54 -5.99 -10.70 12.27
CA ASP A 54 -5.86 -10.03 10.98
C ASP A 54 -4.42 -10.14 10.45
N ALA A 55 -4.11 -11.27 9.83
CA ALA A 55 -2.78 -11.54 9.28
C ALA A 55 -2.48 -10.79 7.97
N ASN A 56 -3.41 -9.94 7.50
CA ASN A 56 -3.26 -9.15 6.29
C ASN A 56 -3.46 -7.63 6.53
N SER A 57 -3.56 -7.21 7.79
CA SER A 57 -3.74 -5.80 8.20
C SER A 57 -4.84 -5.10 7.40
N SER A 58 -6.00 -5.78 7.21
CA SER A 58 -7.14 -5.26 6.44
C SER A 58 -6.73 -4.71 5.06
N ILE A 59 -5.97 -5.48 4.29
CA ILE A 59 -5.32 -5.14 3.02
C ILE A 59 -4.18 -4.11 3.22
N TRP A 60 -3.23 -4.46 4.11
CA TRP A 60 -1.95 -3.77 4.27
C TRP A 60 -2.02 -2.37 4.87
N THR A 61 -3.17 -2.00 5.45
CA THR A 61 -3.42 -0.65 5.95
C THR A 61 -3.10 -0.48 7.44
N ASN A 62 -3.47 -1.47 8.26
CA ASN A 62 -3.39 -1.38 9.71
C ASN A 62 -1.95 -1.58 10.21
N ILE A 63 -1.42 -0.60 10.94
CA ILE A 63 -0.03 -0.60 11.43
C ILE A 63 0.02 -0.92 12.93
N HIS A 64 -0.73 -0.17 13.74
CA HIS A 64 -0.66 -0.21 15.20
C HIS A 64 -1.76 -1.04 15.86
N GLY A 65 -2.44 -1.88 15.10
CA GLY A 65 -3.62 -2.61 15.55
C GLY A 65 -4.91 -1.81 15.37
N HIS A 66 -6.03 -2.53 15.40
CA HIS A 66 -7.36 -1.96 15.27
C HIS A 66 -7.70 -1.08 16.48
N CYS A 67 -8.37 0.03 16.22
CA CYS A 67 -8.86 0.96 17.23
C CYS A 67 -7.76 1.47 18.18
N GLN A 68 -6.57 1.75 17.66
CA GLN A 68 -5.47 2.30 18.44
C GLN A 68 -5.93 3.57 19.20
N PRO A 69 -5.85 3.60 20.55
CA PRO A 69 -6.51 4.61 21.36
C PRO A 69 -6.11 6.06 21.06
N ASP A 70 -4.80 6.32 20.84
CA ASP A 70 -4.30 7.68 20.57
C ASP A 70 -4.83 8.20 19.22
N ILE A 71 -4.92 7.32 18.21
CA ILE A 71 -5.44 7.68 16.87
C ILE A 71 -6.96 7.93 16.95
N VAL A 72 -7.70 7.06 17.64
CA VAL A 72 -9.15 7.22 17.83
C VAL A 72 -9.45 8.51 18.57
N ALA A 73 -8.74 8.81 19.65
CA ALA A 73 -8.90 10.05 20.42
C ALA A 73 -8.61 11.30 19.58
N ALA A 74 -7.56 11.26 18.73
CA ALA A 74 -7.24 12.37 17.83
C ALA A 74 -8.34 12.63 16.79
N ILE A 75 -8.92 11.57 16.22
CA ILE A 75 -10.04 11.69 15.27
C ILE A 75 -11.27 12.28 15.98
N GLN A 76 -11.62 11.78 17.17
CA GLN A 76 -12.76 12.29 17.95
C GLN A 76 -12.60 13.78 18.33
N ALA A 77 -11.43 14.17 18.81
CA ALA A 77 -11.13 15.55 19.14
C ALA A 77 -11.20 16.47 17.90
N GLN A 78 -10.65 16.01 16.77
CA GLN A 78 -10.70 16.78 15.53
C GLN A 78 -12.12 16.86 14.96
N ALA A 79 -12.92 15.81 15.05
CA ALA A 79 -14.31 15.80 14.62
C ALA A 79 -15.17 16.81 15.40
N ALA A 80 -14.90 16.95 16.70
CA ALA A 80 -15.58 17.97 17.53
C ALA A 80 -15.13 19.41 17.22
N ARG A 81 -13.96 19.60 16.59
CA ARG A 81 -13.39 20.91 16.30
C ARG A 81 -13.66 21.38 14.86
N LEU A 82 -13.33 20.55 13.88
CA LEU A 82 -13.48 20.83 12.45
C LEU A 82 -13.44 19.51 11.66
N CYS A 83 -14.56 19.09 11.11
CA CYS A 83 -14.62 17.88 10.29
C CYS A 83 -13.96 18.07 8.93
N HIS A 84 -14.23 19.22 8.27
CA HIS A 84 -13.70 19.53 6.95
C HIS A 84 -13.71 21.04 6.69
N SER A 85 -12.74 21.50 5.91
CA SER A 85 -12.73 22.79 5.22
C SER A 85 -12.04 22.63 3.87
N SER A 86 -12.37 23.51 2.91
CA SER A 86 -11.68 23.53 1.60
C SER A 86 -10.20 23.81 1.76
N PHE A 87 -9.36 23.17 0.95
CA PHE A 87 -7.93 23.46 0.81
C PHE A 87 -7.64 24.37 -0.40
N LEU A 88 -8.70 24.79 -1.12
CA LEU A 88 -8.62 25.74 -2.25
C LEU A 88 -8.71 27.17 -1.71
N GLY A 89 -7.58 27.86 -1.62
CA GLY A 89 -7.48 29.22 -1.10
C GLY A 89 -7.54 29.33 0.42
N PHE A 90 -7.70 28.23 1.12
CA PHE A 90 -7.63 28.12 2.58
C PHE A 90 -6.60 27.07 2.98
N THR A 91 -6.20 27.06 4.23
CA THR A 91 -5.41 26.01 4.85
C THR A 91 -6.05 25.58 6.16
N ASN A 92 -5.62 24.46 6.70
CA ASN A 92 -5.92 24.06 8.07
C ASN A 92 -4.64 23.61 8.78
N ASP A 93 -4.63 23.76 10.10
CA ASP A 93 -3.46 23.49 10.93
C ASP A 93 -3.01 22.03 10.87
N ARG A 94 -3.94 21.06 10.79
CA ARG A 94 -3.59 19.64 10.76
C ARG A 94 -2.88 19.26 9.46
N ALA A 95 -3.38 19.75 8.33
CA ALA A 95 -2.72 19.47 7.04
C ALA A 95 -1.34 20.12 6.96
N SER A 96 -1.20 21.37 7.44
CA SER A 96 0.10 22.07 7.46
C SER A 96 1.12 21.36 8.34
N GLU A 97 0.73 20.95 9.55
CA GLU A 97 1.58 20.21 10.49
C GLU A 97 1.98 18.83 9.91
N LEU A 98 1.04 18.11 9.28
CA LEU A 98 1.33 16.82 8.68
C LEU A 98 2.30 16.95 7.50
N ALA A 99 2.13 17.95 6.63
CA ALA A 99 3.05 18.20 5.53
C ALA A 99 4.48 18.45 6.03
N GLU A 100 4.63 19.29 7.08
CA GLU A 100 5.93 19.55 7.72
C GLU A 100 6.56 18.26 8.26
N LYS A 101 5.79 17.46 9.04
CA LYS A 101 6.28 16.21 9.62
C LYS A 101 6.67 15.17 8.56
N LEU A 102 5.91 15.04 7.48
CA LEU A 102 6.24 14.11 6.40
C LEU A 102 7.51 14.54 5.66
N CYS A 103 7.66 15.82 5.35
CA CYS A 103 8.87 16.35 4.72
C CYS A 103 10.11 16.23 5.61
N ALA A 104 9.95 16.28 6.93
CA ALA A 104 11.06 16.14 7.89
C ALA A 104 11.77 14.77 7.85
N PHE A 105 11.14 13.73 7.28
CA PHE A 105 11.82 12.45 7.05
C PHE A 105 12.88 12.50 5.94
N PHE A 106 12.83 13.52 5.07
CA PHE A 106 13.74 13.72 3.94
C PHE A 106 14.22 15.18 3.89
N PRO A 107 14.96 15.66 4.91
CA PRO A 107 15.29 17.07 5.07
C PRO A 107 16.08 17.59 3.86
N ASN A 108 15.67 18.76 3.34
CA ASN A 108 16.23 19.42 2.16
C ASN A 108 16.09 18.65 0.83
N GLU A 109 15.44 17.49 0.82
CA GLU A 109 15.28 16.65 -0.36
C GLU A 109 13.83 16.64 -0.86
N LEU A 110 12.88 16.20 -0.02
CA LEU A 110 11.45 16.22 -0.33
C LEU A 110 10.78 17.30 0.54
N THR A 111 10.57 18.46 -0.02
CA THR A 111 10.18 19.68 0.73
C THR A 111 8.73 20.08 0.55
N ARG A 112 8.00 19.40 -0.34
CA ARG A 112 6.61 19.69 -0.67
C ARG A 112 5.75 18.45 -0.57
N CYS A 113 4.54 18.64 -0.08
CA CYS A 113 3.55 17.58 0.12
C CYS A 113 2.22 17.97 -0.55
N PHE A 114 1.70 17.10 -1.40
CA PHE A 114 0.37 17.22 -1.98
C PHE A 114 -0.53 16.11 -1.41
N PHE A 115 -1.71 16.46 -0.89
CA PHE A 115 -2.65 15.49 -0.29
C PHE A 115 -3.68 15.00 -1.31
N SER A 116 -4.00 13.70 -1.21
CA SER A 116 -5.09 13.03 -1.89
C SER A 116 -5.70 11.95 -0.96
N ASP A 117 -6.56 11.05 -1.46
CA ASP A 117 -7.33 10.16 -0.56
C ASP A 117 -6.83 8.72 -0.51
N ASP A 118 -6.21 8.21 -1.57
CA ASP A 118 -5.78 6.81 -1.69
C ASP A 118 -4.49 6.66 -2.51
N GLY A 119 -3.94 5.44 -2.55
CA GLY A 119 -2.70 5.16 -3.26
C GLY A 119 -2.77 5.46 -4.75
N SER A 120 -3.90 5.13 -5.41
CA SER A 120 -4.07 5.40 -6.85
C SER A 120 -4.00 6.89 -7.13
N THR A 121 -4.67 7.71 -6.31
CA THR A 121 -4.66 9.18 -6.47
C THR A 121 -3.32 9.80 -6.12
N ALA A 122 -2.54 9.23 -5.18
CA ALA A 122 -1.16 9.66 -4.96
C ALA A 122 -0.28 9.43 -6.19
N LEU A 123 -0.43 8.29 -6.85
CA LEU A 123 0.27 7.99 -8.11
C LEU A 123 -0.19 8.92 -9.24
N GLU A 124 -1.50 9.19 -9.37
CA GLU A 124 -2.02 10.16 -10.36
C GLU A 124 -1.39 11.54 -10.18
N VAL A 125 -1.23 12.02 -8.94
CA VAL A 125 -0.56 13.28 -8.62
C VAL A 125 0.88 13.26 -9.13
N ALA A 126 1.66 12.24 -8.77
CA ALA A 126 3.07 12.13 -9.18
C ALA A 126 3.23 12.06 -10.70
N LEU A 127 2.39 11.26 -11.38
CA LEU A 127 2.38 11.11 -12.84
C LEU A 127 2.07 12.43 -13.53
N LYS A 128 0.99 13.10 -13.12
CA LYS A 128 0.56 14.38 -13.69
C LYS A 128 1.59 15.48 -13.44
N MET A 129 2.14 15.57 -12.22
CA MET A 129 3.21 16.53 -11.93
C MET A 129 4.44 16.27 -12.79
N SER A 130 4.88 15.03 -12.94
CA SER A 130 6.02 14.68 -13.77
C SER A 130 5.80 15.06 -15.24
N LEU A 131 4.64 14.75 -15.79
CA LEU A 131 4.28 15.09 -17.18
C LEU A 131 4.21 16.60 -17.40
N GLN A 132 3.48 17.32 -16.56
CA GLN A 132 3.30 18.78 -16.68
C GLN A 132 4.61 19.51 -16.47
N TRP A 133 5.43 19.10 -15.49
CA TRP A 133 6.74 19.70 -15.26
C TRP A 133 7.66 19.60 -16.49
N ASN A 134 7.68 18.44 -17.15
CA ASN A 134 8.46 18.27 -18.38
C ASN A 134 7.96 19.21 -19.50
N GLN A 135 6.65 19.39 -19.64
CA GLN A 135 6.09 20.35 -20.61
C GLN A 135 6.50 21.79 -20.31
N GLN A 136 6.40 22.20 -19.05
CA GLN A 136 6.70 23.57 -18.61
C GLN A 136 8.19 23.92 -18.65
N THR A 137 9.06 22.90 -18.63
CA THR A 137 10.52 23.08 -18.62
C THR A 137 11.18 22.82 -19.99
N GLY A 138 10.41 22.85 -21.09
CA GLY A 138 10.91 22.68 -22.45
C GLY A 138 11.30 21.27 -22.83
N ARG A 139 10.67 20.28 -22.18
CA ARG A 139 10.88 18.84 -22.42
C ARG A 139 9.59 18.16 -22.89
N GLU A 140 8.82 18.82 -23.75
CA GLU A 140 7.44 18.43 -24.14
C GLU A 140 7.34 17.03 -24.75
N LYS A 141 8.46 16.51 -25.30
CA LYS A 141 8.52 15.14 -25.83
C LYS A 141 8.49 14.07 -24.74
N ARG A 142 8.74 14.41 -23.48
CA ARG A 142 8.74 13.48 -22.35
C ARG A 142 7.32 13.27 -21.83
N SER A 143 6.59 12.34 -22.43
CA SER A 143 5.19 12.02 -22.13
C SER A 143 4.94 10.52 -21.80
N GLY A 144 5.94 9.67 -21.99
CA GLY A 144 5.83 8.24 -21.67
C GLY A 144 6.23 7.93 -20.23
N ILE A 145 5.76 6.81 -19.72
CA ILE A 145 6.11 6.31 -18.39
C ILE A 145 6.79 4.95 -18.54
N ILE A 146 7.89 4.76 -17.84
CA ILE A 146 8.52 3.45 -17.68
C ILE A 146 7.99 2.83 -16.39
N ALA A 147 7.54 1.57 -16.45
CA ALA A 147 7.04 0.83 -15.29
C ALA A 147 7.57 -0.61 -15.30
N PHE A 148 7.67 -1.21 -14.12
CA PHE A 148 8.07 -2.60 -14.01
C PHE A 148 6.88 -3.53 -14.26
N ALA A 149 7.14 -4.62 -14.98
CA ALA A 149 6.14 -5.66 -15.24
C ALA A 149 5.61 -6.26 -13.92
N HIS A 150 4.36 -6.70 -13.96
CA HIS A 150 3.66 -7.27 -12.80
C HIS A 150 3.41 -6.31 -11.63
N ALA A 151 3.78 -5.03 -11.74
CA ALA A 151 3.52 -4.01 -10.72
C ALA A 151 2.02 -3.74 -10.56
N TYR A 152 1.63 -3.29 -9.37
CA TYR A 152 0.29 -2.78 -9.09
C TYR A 152 0.39 -1.41 -8.43
N HIS A 153 -0.20 -0.41 -9.05
CA HIS A 153 -0.12 0.99 -8.63
C HIS A 153 -1.48 1.63 -8.35
N GLY A 154 -2.55 0.84 -8.40
CA GLY A 154 -3.92 1.30 -8.17
C GLY A 154 -4.84 1.11 -9.37
N ASP A 155 -6.09 1.58 -9.25
CA ASP A 155 -7.20 1.24 -10.15
C ASP A 155 -7.81 2.44 -10.87
N THR A 156 -7.31 3.67 -10.69
CA THR A 156 -7.63 4.79 -11.58
C THR A 156 -7.05 4.54 -12.98
N LEU A 157 -7.57 5.18 -14.01
CA LEU A 157 -7.12 4.92 -15.39
C LEU A 157 -5.62 5.17 -15.58
N GLY A 158 -5.07 6.23 -14.99
CA GLY A 158 -3.63 6.50 -15.05
C GLY A 158 -2.81 5.48 -14.26
N ALA A 159 -3.14 5.25 -12.99
CA ALA A 159 -2.41 4.29 -12.14
C ALA A 159 -2.49 2.86 -12.69
N SER A 160 -3.66 2.41 -13.17
CA SER A 160 -3.81 1.08 -13.76
C SER A 160 -3.08 0.93 -15.09
N SER A 161 -2.97 2.00 -15.87
CA SER A 161 -2.25 1.96 -17.17
C SER A 161 -0.75 1.72 -17.01
N ILE A 162 -0.16 2.11 -15.90
CA ILE A 162 1.23 1.82 -15.56
C ILE A 162 1.41 0.50 -14.80
N GLY A 163 0.32 -0.12 -14.35
CA GLY A 163 0.33 -1.46 -13.76
C GLY A 163 0.67 -2.55 -14.77
N GLY A 164 1.18 -3.69 -14.28
CA GLY A 164 1.59 -4.84 -15.09
C GLY A 164 0.65 -6.05 -14.99
N VAL A 165 -0.43 -5.98 -14.21
CA VAL A 165 -1.36 -7.09 -14.00
C VAL A 165 -2.47 -7.05 -15.03
N THR A 166 -2.30 -7.79 -16.14
CA THR A 166 -3.19 -7.78 -17.32
C THR A 166 -4.68 -7.95 -16.96
N ARG A 167 -5.03 -8.80 -16.00
CA ARG A 167 -6.43 -9.03 -15.61
C ARG A 167 -7.12 -7.79 -15.04
N PHE A 168 -6.37 -6.84 -14.47
CA PHE A 168 -6.92 -5.63 -13.86
C PHE A 168 -7.20 -4.53 -14.89
N ILE A 169 -6.56 -4.60 -16.07
CA ILE A 169 -6.70 -3.60 -17.13
C ILE A 169 -7.45 -4.11 -18.38
N LYS A 170 -7.95 -5.37 -18.36
CA LYS A 170 -8.51 -6.04 -19.53
C LYS A 170 -9.61 -5.26 -20.25
N GLY A 171 -10.42 -4.48 -19.53
CA GLY A 171 -11.56 -3.76 -20.12
C GLY A 171 -11.23 -2.35 -20.64
N TYR A 172 -10.08 -1.76 -20.26
CA TYR A 172 -9.77 -0.35 -20.49
C TYR A 172 -8.27 -0.04 -20.70
N GLY A 173 -7.45 -1.05 -20.95
CA GLY A 173 -6.00 -0.90 -21.04
C GLY A 173 -5.49 0.03 -22.14
N GLN A 174 -6.35 0.45 -23.10
CA GLN A 174 -5.99 1.41 -24.13
C GLN A 174 -6.35 2.87 -23.75
N ALA A 175 -7.04 3.08 -22.64
CA ALA A 175 -7.51 4.40 -22.21
C ALA A 175 -6.51 5.16 -21.30
N GLY A 176 -5.29 4.64 -21.14
CA GLY A 176 -4.32 5.16 -20.19
C GLY A 176 -3.10 5.83 -20.81
N LEU A 177 -2.06 6.00 -20.00
CA LEU A 177 -0.78 6.60 -20.37
C LEU A 177 0.04 5.66 -21.27
N GLN A 178 0.86 6.23 -22.15
CA GLN A 178 1.87 5.47 -22.87
C GLN A 178 2.89 4.89 -21.89
N THR A 179 2.92 3.56 -21.76
CA THR A 179 3.74 2.87 -20.77
C THR A 179 4.69 1.89 -21.44
N TYR A 180 5.98 1.99 -21.08
CA TYR A 180 7.04 1.06 -21.46
C TYR A 180 7.33 0.14 -20.28
N ARG A 181 7.10 -1.17 -20.45
CA ARG A 181 7.26 -2.15 -19.38
C ARG A 181 8.59 -2.87 -19.49
N VAL A 182 9.27 -3.01 -18.35
CA VAL A 182 10.55 -3.73 -18.21
C VAL A 182 10.46 -4.72 -17.05
N ASP A 183 11.15 -5.86 -17.15
CA ASP A 183 11.16 -6.88 -16.11
C ASP A 183 12.34 -6.71 -15.13
N SER A 184 13.39 -6.03 -15.55
CA SER A 184 14.66 -5.94 -14.84
C SER A 184 15.45 -4.66 -15.18
N MET A 185 16.52 -4.42 -14.44
CA MET A 185 17.50 -3.37 -14.76
C MET A 185 18.21 -3.65 -16.09
N VAL A 186 18.35 -4.91 -16.49
CA VAL A 186 18.95 -5.28 -17.80
C VAL A 186 18.04 -4.79 -18.93
N ASP A 187 16.75 -5.07 -18.84
CA ASP A 187 15.77 -4.63 -19.84
C ASP A 187 15.65 -3.11 -19.87
N LEU A 188 15.68 -2.47 -18.68
CA LEU A 188 15.65 -1.03 -18.56
C LEU A 188 16.81 -0.36 -19.31
N ARG A 189 18.02 -0.90 -19.18
CA ARG A 189 19.22 -0.38 -19.89
C ARG A 189 19.21 -0.69 -21.37
N ALA A 190 18.48 -1.72 -21.78
CA ALA A 190 18.32 -2.10 -23.18
C ALA A 190 17.20 -1.31 -23.90
N LEU A 191 16.48 -0.43 -23.22
CA LEU A 191 15.44 0.38 -23.85
C LEU A 191 16.02 1.22 -25.00
N PRO A 192 15.30 1.31 -26.14
CA PRO A 192 15.72 2.16 -27.25
C PRO A 192 15.88 3.60 -26.85
N GLU A 193 16.85 4.31 -27.42
CA GLU A 193 17.12 5.71 -27.12
C GLU A 193 15.89 6.61 -27.31
N VAL A 194 15.03 6.31 -28.28
CA VAL A 194 13.77 7.02 -28.49
C VAL A 194 12.88 6.95 -27.27
N VAL A 195 12.82 5.81 -26.56
CA VAL A 195 12.04 5.64 -25.31
C VAL A 195 12.66 6.47 -24.20
N LEU A 196 13.98 6.41 -24.03
CA LEU A 196 14.71 7.18 -23.01
C LEU A 196 14.54 8.70 -23.20
N ARG A 197 14.48 9.17 -24.44
CA ARG A 197 14.23 10.60 -24.75
C ARG A 197 12.77 11.03 -24.54
N THR A 198 11.84 10.09 -24.57
CA THR A 198 10.40 10.39 -24.44
C THR A 198 9.81 9.99 -23.09
N ALA A 199 10.54 9.27 -22.25
CA ALA A 199 10.10 8.92 -20.89
C ALA A 199 10.16 10.15 -19.97
N SER A 200 9.04 10.39 -19.26
CA SER A 200 8.92 11.40 -18.21
C SER A 200 9.37 10.86 -16.85
N ALA A 201 8.91 9.66 -16.52
CA ALA A 201 9.20 9.04 -15.24
C ALA A 201 9.40 7.52 -15.37
N VAL A 202 10.08 6.96 -14.36
CA VAL A 202 10.09 5.52 -14.04
C VAL A 202 9.41 5.32 -12.69
N VAL A 203 8.51 4.33 -12.60
CA VAL A 203 7.70 4.03 -11.41
C VAL A 203 8.04 2.63 -10.88
N ILE A 204 8.21 2.49 -9.57
CA ILE A 204 8.50 1.20 -8.93
C ILE A 204 7.93 1.13 -7.51
N GLU A 205 7.47 -0.06 -7.10
CA GLU A 205 7.28 -0.45 -5.69
C GLU A 205 8.67 -0.79 -5.11
N PRO A 206 9.22 -0.03 -4.14
CA PRO A 206 10.58 -0.25 -3.65
C PRO A 206 10.70 -1.54 -2.84
N LEU A 207 11.82 -2.24 -2.98
CA LEU A 207 12.22 -3.48 -2.30
C LEU A 207 11.37 -4.72 -2.61
N ILE A 208 10.06 -4.59 -2.82
CA ILE A 208 9.15 -5.74 -3.00
C ILE A 208 7.91 -5.33 -3.80
N GLN A 209 7.55 -6.13 -4.79
CA GLN A 209 6.27 -6.00 -5.50
C GLN A 209 5.19 -6.79 -4.75
N GLY A 210 4.17 -6.09 -4.23
CA GLY A 210 3.14 -6.70 -3.41
C GLY A 210 2.28 -7.69 -4.18
N VAL A 211 1.59 -7.24 -5.21
CA VAL A 211 0.64 -8.04 -5.98
C VAL A 211 1.33 -9.08 -6.89
N ASN A 212 2.62 -8.92 -7.16
CA ASN A 212 3.44 -9.93 -7.82
C ASN A 212 3.91 -10.99 -6.82
N GLN A 213 2.98 -11.58 -6.06
CA GLN A 213 3.25 -12.69 -5.14
C GLN A 213 4.32 -12.37 -4.09
N MET A 214 4.35 -11.13 -3.61
CA MET A 214 5.36 -10.66 -2.65
C MET A 214 6.80 -10.88 -3.16
N ARG A 215 7.07 -10.56 -4.41
CA ARG A 215 8.38 -10.77 -5.04
C ARG A 215 9.36 -9.66 -4.66
N PRO A 216 10.43 -9.97 -3.91
CA PRO A 216 11.45 -8.98 -3.58
C PRO A 216 12.34 -8.68 -4.78
N TRP A 217 12.85 -7.46 -4.84
CA TRP A 217 13.92 -7.07 -5.74
C TRP A 217 15.28 -7.54 -5.21
N LEU A 218 16.27 -7.57 -6.09
CA LEU A 218 17.64 -7.78 -5.66
C LEU A 218 18.14 -6.60 -4.83
N ALA A 219 18.91 -6.88 -3.78
CA ALA A 219 19.52 -5.85 -2.96
C ALA A 219 20.40 -4.91 -3.83
N GLY A 220 20.31 -3.61 -3.58
CA GLY A 220 21.00 -2.57 -4.34
C GLY A 220 20.31 -2.14 -5.63
N MET A 221 19.26 -2.85 -6.06
CA MET A 221 18.56 -2.51 -7.32
C MET A 221 17.95 -1.11 -7.27
N LEU A 222 17.39 -0.70 -6.13
CA LEU A 222 16.76 0.60 -6.02
C LEU A 222 17.78 1.74 -6.11
N ALA A 223 18.97 1.58 -5.50
CA ALA A 223 20.07 2.51 -5.62
C ALA A 223 20.61 2.60 -7.06
N GLU A 224 20.72 1.46 -7.74
CA GLU A 224 21.09 1.38 -9.15
C GLU A 224 20.06 2.11 -10.04
N LEU A 225 18.76 1.89 -9.80
CA LEU A 225 17.67 2.57 -10.52
C LEU A 225 17.72 4.07 -10.31
N ARG A 226 18.00 4.53 -9.08
CA ARG A 226 18.13 5.95 -8.77
C ARG A 226 19.30 6.60 -9.53
N ALA A 227 20.45 5.94 -9.54
CA ALA A 227 21.62 6.43 -10.30
C ALA A 227 21.30 6.52 -11.79
N TRP A 228 20.71 5.48 -12.36
CA TRP A 228 20.30 5.44 -13.76
C TRP A 228 19.27 6.53 -14.09
N SER A 229 18.23 6.71 -13.27
CA SER A 229 17.19 7.71 -13.54
C SER A 229 17.72 9.13 -13.57
N ARG A 230 18.68 9.46 -12.68
CA ARG A 230 19.40 10.75 -12.68
C ARG A 230 20.24 10.94 -13.95
N GLU A 231 20.98 9.92 -14.36
CA GLU A 231 21.80 9.96 -15.59
C GLU A 231 20.94 10.22 -16.83
N GLN A 232 19.75 9.59 -16.90
CA GLN A 232 18.83 9.75 -18.02
C GLN A 232 17.96 11.02 -17.93
N GLY A 233 18.00 11.75 -16.82
CA GLY A 233 17.12 12.89 -16.54
C GLY A 233 15.63 12.51 -16.54
N ILE A 234 15.30 11.29 -16.05
CA ILE A 234 13.97 10.73 -15.92
C ILE A 234 13.58 10.76 -14.44
N HIS A 235 12.39 11.25 -14.11
CA HIS A 235 11.94 11.27 -12.71
C HIS A 235 11.78 9.86 -12.15
N LEU A 236 12.21 9.66 -10.91
CA LEU A 236 11.95 8.44 -10.14
C LEU A 236 10.72 8.65 -9.24
N ILE A 237 9.69 7.86 -9.46
CA ILE A 237 8.49 7.80 -8.62
C ILE A 237 8.53 6.52 -7.81
N LEU A 238 8.54 6.62 -6.48
CA LEU A 238 8.45 5.47 -5.58
C LEU A 238 7.03 5.33 -5.06
N ASP A 239 6.46 4.17 -5.29
CA ASP A 239 5.18 3.76 -4.72
C ASP A 239 5.42 3.08 -3.37
N GLU A 240 5.39 3.86 -2.30
CA GLU A 240 5.48 3.36 -0.93
C GLU A 240 4.11 3.22 -0.24
N VAL A 241 3.07 3.10 -1.02
CA VAL A 241 1.70 2.90 -0.52
C VAL A 241 1.58 1.63 0.33
N MET A 242 2.30 0.56 -0.05
CA MET A 242 2.37 -0.69 0.72
C MET A 242 3.59 -0.76 1.64
N THR A 243 4.73 -0.29 1.17
CA THR A 243 6.04 -0.55 1.77
C THR A 243 6.42 0.43 2.86
N GLY A 244 5.78 1.60 2.88
CA GLY A 244 6.00 2.64 3.88
C GLY A 244 5.47 2.31 5.26
N PHE A 245 5.77 3.19 6.20
CA PHE A 245 5.31 3.15 7.59
C PHE A 245 5.73 1.89 8.34
N GLY A 246 7.05 1.62 8.32
CA GLY A 246 7.68 0.63 9.17
C GLY A 246 7.70 -0.79 8.61
N ARG A 247 6.93 -1.12 7.58
CA ARG A 247 6.76 -2.49 7.06
C ARG A 247 8.06 -3.20 6.69
N SER A 248 9.05 -2.46 6.21
CA SER A 248 10.36 -2.99 5.79
C SER A 248 11.40 -3.07 6.90
N GLY A 249 11.12 -2.52 8.09
CA GLY A 249 12.09 -2.31 9.17
C GLY A 249 12.76 -0.93 9.13
N GLU A 250 12.38 -0.09 8.19
CA GLU A 250 12.63 1.36 8.14
C GLU A 250 11.30 2.09 8.01
N MET A 251 11.24 3.38 8.36
CA MET A 251 10.00 4.15 8.22
C MET A 251 9.51 4.14 6.77
N PHE A 252 10.41 4.29 5.81
CA PHE A 252 10.16 4.14 4.38
C PHE A 252 11.15 3.15 3.76
N ALA A 253 10.68 2.31 2.86
CA ALA A 253 11.49 1.25 2.27
C ALA A 253 12.72 1.78 1.52
N CYS A 254 12.60 2.94 0.88
CA CYS A 254 13.70 3.58 0.16
C CYS A 254 14.90 3.94 1.06
N GLN A 255 14.68 4.10 2.36
CA GLN A 255 15.73 4.40 3.33
C GLN A 255 16.71 3.23 3.51
N LYS A 256 16.26 1.98 3.30
CA LYS A 256 17.16 0.80 3.36
C LYS A 256 18.32 0.86 2.37
N GLU A 257 18.14 1.51 1.24
CA GLU A 257 19.18 1.67 0.22
C GLU A 257 19.64 3.13 0.08
N GLY A 258 19.27 4.00 1.02
CA GLY A 258 19.67 5.41 1.01
C GLY A 258 19.16 6.20 -0.20
N VAL A 259 18.02 5.79 -0.76
CA VAL A 259 17.46 6.40 -1.97
C VAL A 259 16.45 7.47 -1.63
N VAL A 260 16.58 8.65 -2.25
CA VAL A 260 15.56 9.70 -2.24
C VAL A 260 15.04 9.89 -3.67
N PRO A 261 13.72 9.69 -3.91
CA PRO A 261 13.11 9.83 -5.22
C PRO A 261 12.87 11.29 -5.62
N ASP A 262 12.27 11.50 -6.78
CA ASP A 262 11.70 12.77 -7.17
C ASP A 262 10.26 12.92 -6.69
N PHE A 263 9.54 11.78 -6.61
CA PHE A 263 8.20 11.70 -6.03
C PHE A 263 8.10 10.45 -5.12
N LEU A 264 7.55 10.64 -3.93
CA LEU A 264 7.26 9.58 -2.98
C LEU A 264 5.76 9.53 -2.72
N CYS A 265 5.11 8.42 -3.10
CA CYS A 265 3.66 8.22 -2.96
C CYS A 265 3.36 7.41 -1.71
N LEU A 266 2.51 7.95 -0.83
CA LEU A 266 2.15 7.41 0.47
C LEU A 266 0.64 7.31 0.63
N ALA A 267 0.15 6.23 1.26
CA ALA A 267 -1.24 6.05 1.67
C ALA A 267 -1.32 4.95 2.75
N LYS A 268 -2.42 4.20 2.86
CA LYS A 268 -2.61 3.03 3.76
C LYS A 268 -2.09 3.27 5.17
N GLY A 269 -0.84 2.85 5.46
CA GLY A 269 -0.18 3.03 6.75
C GLY A 269 -0.04 4.49 7.20
N LEU A 270 -0.22 5.47 6.34
CA LEU A 270 -0.16 6.90 6.66
C LEU A 270 -1.10 7.28 7.83
N THR A 271 -2.30 6.71 7.88
CA THR A 271 -3.27 6.96 8.96
C THR A 271 -3.35 5.80 9.97
N GLY A 272 -2.38 4.89 9.95
CA GLY A 272 -2.46 3.65 10.74
C GLY A 272 -3.59 2.71 10.30
N GLY A 273 -4.17 2.92 9.11
CA GLY A 273 -5.27 2.13 8.57
C GLY A 273 -6.66 2.56 9.08
N THR A 274 -6.83 3.80 9.55
CA THR A 274 -8.08 4.27 10.17
C THR A 274 -8.97 5.05 9.22
N THR A 275 -8.40 5.92 8.39
CA THR A 275 -9.14 6.78 7.45
C THR A 275 -8.44 6.84 6.10
N PRO A 276 -9.19 7.04 4.99
CA PRO A 276 -8.59 7.35 3.71
C PRO A 276 -7.79 8.66 3.81
N LEU A 277 -6.55 8.61 3.38
CA LEU A 277 -5.66 9.77 3.15
C LEU A 277 -4.46 9.27 2.37
N ALA A 278 -3.96 10.09 1.47
CA ALA A 278 -2.72 9.88 0.77
C ALA A 278 -1.91 11.17 0.64
N ALA A 279 -0.62 11.02 0.40
CA ALA A 279 0.28 12.13 0.21
C ALA A 279 1.30 11.80 -0.89
N THR A 280 1.63 12.80 -1.70
CA THR A 280 2.73 12.74 -2.66
C THR A 280 3.75 13.79 -2.25
N LEU A 281 4.93 13.32 -1.82
CA LEU A 281 6.04 14.21 -1.51
C LEU A 281 6.89 14.46 -2.76
N THR A 282 7.42 15.67 -2.90
CA THR A 282 8.27 16.02 -4.03
C THR A 282 9.34 17.06 -3.65
N ARG A 283 10.25 17.32 -4.60
CA ARG A 283 11.39 18.22 -4.46
C ARG A 283 10.98 19.68 -4.68
N GLU A 284 11.74 20.59 -4.09
CA GLU A 284 11.56 22.03 -4.31
C GLU A 284 11.72 22.41 -5.79
N GLU A 285 12.70 21.84 -6.50
CA GLU A 285 12.91 22.09 -7.93
C GLU A 285 11.66 21.82 -8.77
N ILE A 286 10.96 20.73 -8.44
CA ILE A 286 9.71 20.38 -9.15
C ILE A 286 8.63 21.40 -8.82
N TYR A 287 8.46 21.76 -7.54
CA TYR A 287 7.49 22.75 -7.11
C TYR A 287 7.72 24.12 -7.78
N GLU A 288 8.98 24.58 -7.91
CA GLU A 288 9.33 25.81 -8.58
C GLU A 288 8.83 25.87 -10.03
N GLY A 289 8.81 24.74 -10.73
CA GLY A 289 8.28 24.64 -12.09
C GLY A 289 6.77 24.94 -12.20
N PHE A 290 6.02 24.90 -11.09
CA PHE A 290 4.58 25.18 -11.07
C PHE A 290 4.24 26.61 -10.63
N LYS A 291 5.23 27.47 -10.42
CA LYS A 291 5.00 28.89 -10.11
C LYS A 291 4.60 29.68 -11.35
N GLY A 292 3.68 30.61 -11.13
CA GLY A 292 3.10 31.43 -12.21
C GLY A 292 1.73 30.91 -12.67
N SER A 293 0.86 31.83 -13.10
CA SER A 293 -0.53 31.50 -13.46
C SER A 293 -0.63 30.49 -14.62
N GLU A 294 0.30 30.54 -15.55
CA GLU A 294 0.33 29.64 -16.72
C GLU A 294 0.74 28.21 -16.34
N ASN A 295 1.38 28.03 -15.18
CA ASN A 295 1.95 26.76 -14.74
C ASN A 295 1.13 26.11 -13.63
N THR A 296 -0.05 26.63 -13.31
CA THR A 296 -0.90 26.12 -12.23
C THR A 296 -1.20 24.62 -12.40
N PHE A 297 -1.02 23.85 -11.34
CA PHE A 297 -1.39 22.43 -11.29
C PHE A 297 -2.88 22.28 -10.99
N TYR A 298 -3.68 22.15 -12.04
CA TYR A 298 -5.14 21.99 -11.92
C TYR A 298 -5.51 20.54 -11.59
N TYR A 299 -5.27 20.14 -10.36
CA TYR A 299 -5.63 18.83 -9.82
C TYR A 299 -5.97 18.94 -8.33
N GLY A 300 -6.90 18.12 -7.87
CA GLY A 300 -7.36 18.06 -6.49
C GLY A 300 -8.82 17.62 -6.44
N HIS A 301 -9.35 17.57 -5.24
CA HIS A 301 -10.75 17.22 -4.99
C HIS A 301 -11.24 17.92 -3.72
N SER A 302 -12.54 17.84 -3.46
CA SER A 302 -13.19 18.57 -2.37
C SER A 302 -12.62 18.26 -0.98
N TYR A 303 -12.09 17.07 -0.75
CA TYR A 303 -11.55 16.64 0.54
C TYR A 303 -10.02 16.70 0.65
N THR A 304 -9.32 17.29 -0.33
CA THR A 304 -7.85 17.48 -0.25
C THR A 304 -7.44 18.10 1.08
N GLY A 305 -6.48 17.48 1.79
CA GLY A 305 -6.01 17.95 3.08
C GLY A 305 -7.07 17.84 4.20
N ASN A 306 -7.94 16.83 4.16
CA ASN A 306 -8.99 16.62 5.14
C ASN A 306 -8.45 16.60 6.58
N PRO A 307 -8.98 17.48 7.50
CA PRO A 307 -8.46 17.59 8.86
C PRO A 307 -8.57 16.31 9.69
N LEU A 308 -9.59 15.48 9.47
CA LEU A 308 -9.77 14.21 10.19
C LEU A 308 -8.68 13.21 9.82
N GLY A 309 -8.44 13.04 8.51
CA GLY A 309 -7.37 12.18 8.01
C GLY A 309 -6.00 12.66 8.46
N CYS A 310 -5.75 13.98 8.40
CA CYS A 310 -4.50 14.57 8.86
C CYS A 310 -4.29 14.40 10.37
N ALA A 311 -5.33 14.55 11.19
CA ALA A 311 -5.24 14.31 12.64
C ALA A 311 -4.94 12.84 12.95
N ALA A 312 -5.56 11.90 12.23
CA ALA A 312 -5.25 10.48 12.33
C ALA A 312 -3.79 10.19 11.98
N ALA A 313 -3.30 10.76 10.87
CA ALA A 313 -1.92 10.59 10.42
C ALA A 313 -0.89 11.19 11.42
N LEU A 314 -1.16 12.36 11.97
CA LEU A 314 -0.31 12.98 13.00
C LEU A 314 -0.24 12.12 14.27
N ALA A 315 -1.37 11.59 14.71
CA ALA A 315 -1.40 10.67 15.86
C ALA A 315 -0.67 9.36 15.55
N ASN A 316 -0.83 8.81 14.33
CA ASN A 316 -0.10 7.64 13.86
C ASN A 316 1.43 7.87 13.92
N LEU A 317 1.94 8.99 13.43
CA LEU A 317 3.36 9.34 13.52
C LEU A 317 3.82 9.46 14.97
N ALA A 318 3.01 10.07 15.85
CA ALA A 318 3.33 10.17 17.27
C ALA A 318 3.38 8.80 17.98
N VAL A 319 2.55 7.83 17.57
CA VAL A 319 2.63 6.45 18.07
C VAL A 319 3.94 5.78 17.64
N PHE A 320 4.40 5.98 16.40
CA PHE A 320 5.72 5.48 15.97
C PHE A 320 6.86 6.03 16.81
N GLU A 321 6.86 7.36 17.07
CA GLU A 321 7.89 8.01 17.87
C GLU A 321 7.97 7.44 19.30
N LYS A 322 6.82 7.09 19.89
CA LYS A 322 6.73 6.54 21.25
C LYS A 322 7.07 5.06 21.34
N SER A 323 6.69 4.26 20.35
CA SER A 323 6.68 2.80 20.46
C SER A 323 8.01 2.13 20.08
N GLY A 324 8.81 2.75 19.22
CA GLY A 324 10.04 2.13 18.69
C GLY A 324 9.81 0.85 17.84
N ILE A 325 8.56 0.59 17.44
CA ILE A 325 8.10 -0.68 16.87
C ILE A 325 8.79 -1.06 15.56
N VAL A 326 9.29 -0.07 14.81
CA VAL A 326 10.00 -0.30 13.54
C VAL A 326 11.25 -1.15 13.75
N GLY A 327 11.94 -0.96 14.88
CA GLY A 327 13.13 -1.74 15.24
C GLY A 327 12.89 -3.23 15.48
N GLU A 328 11.63 -3.65 15.74
CA GLU A 328 11.27 -5.04 16.01
C GLU A 328 10.89 -5.82 14.74
N VAL A 329 10.62 -5.10 13.66
CA VAL A 329 10.00 -5.66 12.42
C VAL A 329 10.85 -6.76 11.80
N GLU A 330 12.16 -6.56 11.71
CA GLU A 330 13.06 -7.54 11.10
C GLU A 330 13.10 -8.83 11.93
N GLN A 331 13.23 -8.73 13.25
CA GLN A 331 13.25 -9.88 14.16
C GLN A 331 11.93 -10.68 14.10
N LYS A 332 10.79 -9.99 14.11
CA LYS A 332 9.47 -10.63 13.99
C LYS A 332 9.33 -11.36 12.64
N GLY A 333 9.75 -10.70 11.56
CA GLY A 333 9.74 -11.28 10.22
C GLY A 333 10.62 -12.52 10.09
N GLU A 334 11.85 -12.49 10.63
CA GLU A 334 12.77 -13.63 10.64
C GLU A 334 12.21 -14.82 11.44
N ARG A 335 11.57 -14.54 12.58
CA ARG A 335 10.92 -15.58 13.38
C ARG A 335 9.82 -16.30 12.61
N ILE A 336 8.95 -15.55 11.94
CA ILE A 336 7.87 -16.11 11.11
C ILE A 336 8.47 -16.91 9.94
N GLU A 337 9.42 -16.34 9.21
CA GLU A 337 10.07 -17.01 8.08
C GLU A 337 10.74 -18.33 8.48
N ARG A 338 11.49 -18.33 9.59
CA ARG A 338 12.17 -19.53 10.11
C ARG A 338 11.17 -20.65 10.42
N ALA A 339 10.04 -20.30 11.05
CA ALA A 339 9.00 -21.26 11.37
C ALA A 339 8.30 -21.81 10.11
N LEU A 340 8.02 -20.94 9.13
CA LEU A 340 7.43 -21.36 7.85
C LEU A 340 8.32 -22.34 7.09
N ARG A 341 9.66 -22.16 7.11
CA ARG A 341 10.61 -23.06 6.45
C ARG A 341 10.60 -24.48 7.01
N ALA A 342 10.15 -24.66 8.24
CA ALA A 342 10.04 -25.97 8.89
C ALA A 342 8.71 -26.70 8.61
N LEU A 343 7.74 -26.04 7.94
CA LEU A 343 6.43 -26.62 7.69
C LEU A 343 6.38 -27.35 6.35
N PRO A 344 5.77 -28.55 6.30
CA PRO A 344 5.56 -29.28 5.05
C PRO A 344 4.56 -28.52 4.15
N GLY A 345 4.72 -28.64 2.83
CA GLY A 345 3.81 -28.04 1.86
C GLY A 345 3.94 -26.53 1.68
N ILE A 346 4.82 -25.86 2.42
CA ILE A 346 5.18 -24.45 2.24
C ILE A 346 6.33 -24.36 1.23
N ILE A 347 6.15 -23.56 0.20
CA ILE A 347 7.09 -23.42 -0.90
C ILE A 347 7.46 -21.95 -1.07
N SER A 348 8.68 -21.66 -1.54
CA SER A 348 9.10 -20.33 -2.04
C SER A 348 8.76 -19.18 -1.09
N ILE A 349 9.29 -19.19 0.12
CA ILE A 349 9.09 -18.10 1.09
C ILE A 349 9.86 -16.86 0.64
N ARG A 350 9.20 -15.72 0.64
CA ARG A 350 9.72 -14.41 0.28
C ARG A 350 9.42 -13.42 1.40
N ARG A 351 10.36 -12.55 1.75
CA ARG A 351 10.20 -11.61 2.86
C ARG A 351 11.02 -10.33 2.67
N VAL A 352 10.39 -9.22 3.04
CA VAL A 352 11.05 -7.94 3.36
C VAL A 352 10.39 -7.40 4.62
N GLY A 353 11.09 -7.39 5.75
CA GLY A 353 10.50 -7.03 7.05
C GLY A 353 9.32 -7.92 7.42
N LEU A 354 8.15 -7.33 7.68
CA LEU A 354 6.87 -8.02 7.93
C LEU A 354 5.95 -8.06 6.69
N MET A 355 6.52 -7.98 5.50
CA MET A 355 5.84 -8.27 4.24
C MET A 355 6.30 -9.64 3.78
N ILE A 356 5.47 -10.67 3.98
CA ILE A 356 5.84 -12.08 3.78
C ILE A 356 4.86 -12.72 2.80
N GLY A 357 5.38 -13.48 1.86
CA GLY A 357 4.62 -14.36 0.97
C GLY A 357 5.21 -15.76 0.98
N PHE A 358 4.38 -16.77 0.97
CA PHE A 358 4.79 -18.14 0.73
C PHE A 358 3.80 -18.85 -0.20
N ASP A 359 4.31 -19.75 -1.02
CA ASP A 359 3.46 -20.49 -1.95
C ASP A 359 2.98 -21.80 -1.33
N VAL A 360 1.75 -22.16 -1.66
CA VAL A 360 1.15 -23.48 -1.42
C VAL A 360 0.99 -24.23 -2.74
N ALA A 361 0.49 -25.46 -2.70
CA ALA A 361 0.29 -26.26 -3.91
C ALA A 361 -0.57 -25.50 -4.94
N PRO A 362 -0.29 -25.64 -6.24
CA PRO A 362 -1.04 -24.96 -7.29
C PRO A 362 -2.55 -25.19 -7.21
N GLY A 363 -3.34 -24.12 -7.30
CA GLY A 363 -4.80 -24.14 -7.23
C GLY A 363 -5.37 -24.23 -5.81
N THR A 364 -4.54 -24.24 -4.75
CA THR A 364 -5.00 -24.43 -3.37
C THR A 364 -5.02 -23.16 -2.51
N GLY A 365 -4.54 -22.03 -3.03
CA GLY A 365 -4.40 -20.80 -2.25
C GLY A 365 -5.70 -20.35 -1.55
N ARG A 366 -6.84 -20.38 -2.26
CA ARG A 366 -8.15 -20.04 -1.66
C ARG A 366 -8.58 -21.06 -0.60
N ILE A 367 -8.32 -22.35 -0.81
CA ILE A 367 -8.65 -23.42 0.13
C ILE A 367 -7.83 -23.25 1.40
N PHE A 368 -6.53 -22.98 1.26
CA PHE A 368 -5.64 -22.73 2.39
C PHE A 368 -6.09 -21.52 3.24
N CYS A 369 -6.48 -20.43 2.59
CA CYS A 369 -7.02 -19.27 3.31
C CYS A 369 -8.37 -19.57 3.99
N ALA A 370 -9.22 -20.41 3.41
CA ALA A 370 -10.45 -20.86 4.07
C ALA A 370 -10.13 -21.68 5.34
N GLN A 371 -9.17 -22.59 5.28
CA GLN A 371 -8.68 -23.34 6.45
C GLN A 371 -8.05 -22.43 7.50
N LEU A 372 -7.30 -21.38 7.11
CA LEU A 372 -6.79 -20.38 8.04
C LEU A 372 -7.94 -19.66 8.76
N ARG A 373 -9.00 -19.29 8.04
CA ARG A 373 -10.19 -18.66 8.63
C ARG A 373 -10.87 -19.57 9.64
N GLU A 374 -11.02 -20.88 9.35
CA GLU A 374 -11.54 -21.88 10.29
C GLU A 374 -10.67 -22.02 11.56
N ASN A 375 -9.37 -21.70 11.44
CA ASN A 375 -8.43 -21.67 12.56
C ASN A 375 -8.23 -20.26 13.15
N GLY A 376 -9.16 -19.32 12.89
CA GLY A 376 -9.16 -17.99 13.50
C GLY A 376 -8.16 -17.01 12.92
N VAL A 377 -7.73 -17.17 11.66
CA VAL A 377 -6.79 -16.26 10.99
C VAL A 377 -7.37 -15.78 9.66
N LEU A 378 -7.39 -14.46 9.45
CA LEU A 378 -7.83 -13.85 8.19
C LEU A 378 -6.62 -13.41 7.36
N THR A 379 -6.55 -13.91 6.14
CA THR A 379 -5.65 -13.41 5.10
C THR A 379 -6.23 -13.67 3.71
N ARG A 380 -5.54 -13.24 2.67
CA ARG A 380 -5.94 -13.43 1.27
C ARG A 380 -4.79 -14.02 0.46
N PRO A 381 -5.08 -14.91 -0.50
CA PRO A 381 -4.08 -15.39 -1.43
C PRO A 381 -3.93 -14.42 -2.60
N ILE A 382 -2.71 -14.35 -3.15
CA ILE A 382 -2.42 -13.82 -4.48
C ILE A 382 -2.09 -15.02 -5.35
N LEU A 383 -3.06 -15.50 -6.12
CA LEU A 383 -3.01 -16.83 -6.74
C LEU A 383 -2.81 -17.92 -5.66
N ASP A 384 -1.68 -18.59 -5.66
CA ASP A 384 -1.31 -19.59 -4.65
C ASP A 384 -0.28 -19.10 -3.62
N THR A 385 0.00 -17.81 -3.62
CA THR A 385 0.83 -17.17 -2.59
C THR A 385 -0.05 -16.69 -1.44
N ILE A 386 0.18 -17.22 -0.27
CA ILE A 386 -0.45 -16.75 0.97
C ILE A 386 0.33 -15.55 1.49
N VAL A 387 -0.38 -14.47 1.75
CA VAL A 387 0.23 -13.22 2.24
C VAL A 387 0.11 -13.15 3.76
N ILE A 388 1.23 -12.92 4.43
CA ILE A 388 1.31 -12.65 5.87
C ILE A 388 1.91 -11.27 6.06
N MET A 389 1.06 -10.35 6.46
CA MET A 389 1.41 -8.94 6.64
C MET A 389 0.61 -8.35 7.82
N PRO A 390 0.83 -8.87 9.05
CA PRO A 390 0.06 -8.48 10.22
C PRO A 390 0.37 -7.03 10.64
N PRO A 391 -0.43 -6.42 11.54
CA PRO A 391 -0.04 -5.18 12.21
C PRO A 391 1.33 -5.33 12.89
N LEU A 392 2.15 -4.26 12.89
CA LEU A 392 3.51 -4.32 13.41
C LEU A 392 3.54 -4.61 14.93
N VAL A 393 2.45 -4.31 15.62
CA VAL A 393 2.27 -4.55 17.07
C VAL A 393 2.07 -6.02 17.43
N ILE A 394 1.98 -6.92 16.46
CA ILE A 394 1.78 -8.35 16.73
C ILE A 394 2.78 -8.85 17.77
N SER A 395 2.27 -9.47 18.84
CA SER A 395 3.07 -10.01 19.94
C SER A 395 3.64 -11.40 19.61
N ASP A 396 4.51 -11.88 20.47
CA ASP A 396 5.11 -13.21 20.34
C ASP A 396 4.08 -14.33 20.49
N GLU A 397 3.08 -14.15 21.35
CA GLU A 397 1.97 -15.08 21.56
C GLU A 397 1.05 -15.10 20.32
N GLU A 398 0.80 -13.95 19.72
CA GLU A 398 0.00 -13.83 18.51
C GLU A 398 0.72 -14.40 17.28
N ILE A 399 2.04 -14.23 17.18
CA ILE A 399 2.86 -14.93 16.18
C ILE A 399 2.79 -16.45 16.38
N ALA A 400 2.86 -16.93 17.62
CA ALA A 400 2.71 -18.37 17.90
C ALA A 400 1.32 -18.89 17.49
N PHE A 401 0.25 -18.12 17.77
CA PHE A 401 -1.12 -18.44 17.32
C PHE A 401 -1.21 -18.50 15.79
N LEU A 402 -0.68 -17.50 15.09
CA LEU A 402 -0.63 -17.44 13.62
C LEU A 402 0.08 -18.68 13.04
N LEU A 403 1.24 -19.01 13.57
CA LEU A 403 2.04 -20.16 13.10
C LEU A 403 1.35 -21.50 13.37
N MET A 404 0.64 -21.62 14.49
CA MET A 404 -0.16 -22.81 14.78
C MET A 404 -1.32 -22.96 13.78
N ALA A 405 -2.03 -21.88 13.46
CA ALA A 405 -3.07 -21.89 12.45
C ALA A 405 -2.54 -22.28 11.05
N ILE A 406 -1.37 -21.76 10.67
CA ILE A 406 -0.70 -22.13 9.42
C ILE A 406 -0.30 -23.62 9.44
N LYS A 407 0.26 -24.11 10.55
CA LYS A 407 0.63 -25.53 10.70
C LYS A 407 -0.58 -26.45 10.49
N ARG A 408 -1.73 -26.11 11.10
CA ARG A 408 -2.99 -26.87 10.93
C ARG A 408 -3.49 -26.83 9.49
N ALA A 409 -3.50 -25.66 8.86
CA ALA A 409 -3.91 -25.50 7.46
C ALA A 409 -3.00 -26.27 6.48
N ALA A 410 -1.72 -26.42 6.81
CA ALA A 410 -0.75 -27.22 6.05
C ALA A 410 -0.91 -28.75 6.28
N GLY A 411 -1.83 -29.19 7.12
CA GLY A 411 -2.07 -30.62 7.42
C GLY A 411 -0.94 -31.27 8.22
N ALA A 412 -0.10 -30.49 8.89
CA ALA A 412 0.97 -31.02 9.73
C ALA A 412 0.41 -31.47 11.09
N GLU A 413 0.79 -32.67 11.52
CA GLU A 413 0.38 -33.20 12.83
C GLU A 413 0.86 -32.27 13.98
N LEU A 414 -0.02 -32.13 14.97
CA LEU A 414 0.31 -31.39 16.20
C LEU A 414 1.05 -32.41 17.11
N GLU A 415 2.36 -32.26 17.28
CA GLU A 415 3.10 -32.94 18.34
C GLU A 415 2.74 -32.36 19.70
#